data_5f36a553f408c3e457a3f686aeeb40a9
#
_entry.id   5f36a553f408c3e457a3f686aeeb40a9
#
_cell.length_a   1.000
_cell.length_b   1.000
_cell.length_c   1.000
_cell.angle_alpha   90.00
_cell.angle_beta   90.00
_cell.angle_gamma   90.00
#
_symmetry.space_group_name_H-M   'P 1'
#
loop_
_entity.id
_entity.type
_entity.pdbx_description
1 polymer ?
#
loop_
_entity_poly.entity_id
_entity_poly.type
_entity_poly.pdbx_seq_one_letter_code
_entity_poly.pdbx_strand_id
1 'polypeptide(L)'
;PEKVFEAAAGSMSGHAATTILLSNPTRSSGTFFESQTRLKNTWWTRRWSCVDSPLVSDEFVDEMRARYGEDSNAFRIRVLGEFPMADDDTIIPFHLVESAIRRDIQVTPDSKPIWGLDVARFGSDKTALCKRYGNVVTEITSWQGLDLMQTVGRVMAEYEGLSPSMRPSEILVDSIGVGGGVVDRLRELGAPVRGINVGEAPAMGNTYMNLRAELWFKTKGWLEDRSCKLPNDDQLLAELT
;
A
#
# COMPACT_ATOMS: atom_id res chain seq x y z
N PRO A 1 -13.99 6.33 -12.28
CA PRO A 1 -14.32 7.60 -11.62
C PRO A 1 -13.24 8.67 -11.82
N GLU A 2 -11.94 8.35 -11.74
CA GLU A 2 -10.85 9.34 -11.85
C GLU A 2 -10.83 10.09 -13.18
N LYS A 3 -11.00 9.40 -14.30
CA LYS A 3 -11.10 10.03 -15.63
C LYS A 3 -12.20 11.10 -15.73
N VAL A 4 -13.27 10.96 -14.94
CA VAL A 4 -14.36 11.96 -14.89
C VAL A 4 -13.88 13.20 -14.14
N PHE A 5 -13.11 13.05 -13.07
CA PHE A 5 -12.55 14.17 -12.32
C PHE A 5 -11.47 14.90 -13.11
N GLU A 6 -10.62 14.18 -13.84
CA GLU A 6 -9.62 14.76 -14.74
C GLU A 6 -10.30 15.59 -15.84
N ALA A 7 -11.34 15.04 -16.47
CA ALA A 7 -12.11 15.75 -17.48
C ALA A 7 -12.81 17.01 -16.91
N ALA A 8 -13.38 16.89 -15.70
CA ALA A 8 -14.02 18.03 -15.02
C ALA A 8 -13.02 19.10 -14.64
N ALA A 9 -11.83 18.73 -14.17
CA ALA A 9 -10.75 19.68 -13.85
C ALA A 9 -10.32 20.51 -15.06
N GLY A 10 -10.24 19.88 -16.25
CA GLY A 10 -9.94 20.57 -17.50
C GLY A 10 -10.98 21.63 -17.89
N SER A 11 -12.26 21.36 -17.65
CA SER A 11 -13.33 22.30 -17.97
C SER A 11 -13.44 23.50 -17.00
N MET A 12 -12.82 23.42 -15.83
CA MET A 12 -12.84 24.46 -14.80
C MET A 12 -11.68 25.45 -14.89
N SER A 13 -10.70 25.24 -15.79
CA SER A 13 -9.46 26.01 -15.84
C SER A 13 -9.61 27.48 -16.26
N GLY A 14 -10.75 27.87 -16.81
CA GLY A 14 -10.98 29.23 -17.34
C GLY A 14 -11.89 30.16 -16.53
N HIS A 15 -12.51 29.67 -15.43
CA HIS A 15 -13.53 30.41 -14.68
C HIS A 15 -13.42 30.12 -13.19
N ALA A 16 -13.94 31.01 -12.34
CA ALA A 16 -14.10 30.81 -10.91
C ALA A 16 -15.20 29.76 -10.68
N ALA A 17 -14.85 28.48 -10.84
CA ALA A 17 -15.75 27.37 -10.65
C ALA A 17 -15.61 26.76 -9.25
N THR A 18 -16.73 26.32 -8.67
CA THR A 18 -16.74 25.58 -7.41
C THR A 18 -17.05 24.12 -7.69
N THR A 19 -16.20 23.24 -7.16
CA THR A 19 -16.46 21.79 -7.21
C THR A 19 -17.10 21.34 -5.90
N ILE A 20 -18.22 20.63 -6.00
CA ILE A 20 -18.89 20.01 -4.85
C ILE A 20 -18.90 18.51 -5.04
N LEU A 21 -18.32 17.79 -4.09
CA LEU A 21 -18.34 16.32 -4.04
C LEU A 21 -19.30 15.87 -2.93
N LEU A 22 -20.33 15.14 -3.28
CA LEU A 22 -21.29 14.56 -2.34
C LEU A 22 -21.34 13.05 -2.58
N SER A 23 -21.01 12.26 -1.56
CA SER A 23 -21.04 10.80 -1.64
C SER A 23 -21.09 10.16 -0.26
N ASN A 24 -21.58 8.92 -0.20
CA ASN A 24 -21.30 8.05 0.91
C ASN A 24 -19.83 7.59 0.80
N PRO A 25 -19.09 7.53 1.91
CA PRO A 25 -17.66 7.17 1.92
C PRO A 25 -17.47 5.65 1.81
N THR A 26 -17.80 5.07 0.65
CA THR A 26 -17.84 3.61 0.46
C THR A 26 -16.49 2.96 0.20
N ARG A 27 -15.44 3.76 -0.09
CA ARG A 27 -14.09 3.27 -0.42
C ARG A 27 -13.03 4.13 0.23
N SER A 28 -11.97 3.49 0.72
CA SER A 28 -10.79 4.15 1.28
C SER A 28 -9.75 4.51 0.22
N SER A 29 -10.21 4.85 -1.02
CA SER A 29 -9.35 5.23 -2.15
C SER A 29 -10.06 6.17 -3.12
N GLY A 30 -9.28 6.81 -4.01
CA GLY A 30 -9.78 7.70 -5.07
C GLY A 30 -10.02 9.13 -4.61
N THR A 31 -10.38 10.00 -5.58
CA THR A 31 -10.47 11.47 -5.41
C THR A 31 -11.35 11.91 -4.23
N PHE A 32 -12.48 11.23 -3.97
CA PHE A 32 -13.35 11.57 -2.84
C PHE A 32 -12.68 11.31 -1.49
N PHE A 33 -12.02 10.14 -1.34
CA PHE A 33 -11.26 9.83 -0.14
C PHE A 33 -10.08 10.78 0.05
N GLU A 34 -9.33 11.06 -1.00
CA GLU A 34 -8.19 11.97 -0.96
C GLU A 34 -8.60 13.40 -0.57
N SER A 35 -9.76 13.88 -1.03
CA SER A 35 -10.27 15.20 -0.65
C SER A 35 -10.56 15.32 0.86
N GLN A 36 -10.87 14.20 1.51
CA GLN A 36 -11.17 14.15 2.95
C GLN A 36 -9.93 13.83 3.81
N THR A 37 -8.85 13.37 3.19
CA THR A 37 -7.63 12.90 3.87
C THR A 37 -6.40 13.70 3.45
N ARG A 38 -5.67 13.25 2.45
CA ARG A 38 -4.41 13.85 1.98
C ARG A 38 -4.58 15.29 1.49
N LEU A 39 -5.65 15.57 0.77
CA LEU A 39 -5.95 16.90 0.21
C LEU A 39 -6.88 17.76 1.10
N LYS A 40 -7.10 17.36 2.34
CA LYS A 40 -8.00 18.05 3.28
C LYS A 40 -7.71 19.54 3.43
N ASN A 41 -6.45 19.97 3.27
CA ASN A 41 -6.08 21.38 3.37
C ASN A 41 -6.50 22.21 2.14
N THR A 42 -6.85 21.59 1.02
CA THR A 42 -7.29 22.24 -0.22
C THR A 42 -8.80 22.16 -0.44
N TRP A 43 -9.49 21.37 0.38
CA TRP A 43 -10.93 21.15 0.32
C TRP A 43 -11.60 21.61 1.62
N TRP A 44 -12.75 22.28 1.50
CA TRP A 44 -13.66 22.39 2.64
C TRP A 44 -14.43 21.07 2.77
N THR A 45 -14.34 20.39 3.91
CA THR A 45 -14.92 19.08 4.13
C THR A 45 -15.91 19.09 5.28
N ARG A 46 -17.04 18.42 5.09
CA ARG A 46 -18.06 18.24 6.12
C ARG A 46 -18.57 16.81 6.10
N ARG A 47 -18.56 16.17 7.25
CA ARG A 47 -19.21 14.87 7.49
C ARG A 47 -20.58 15.11 8.10
N TRP A 48 -21.57 14.37 7.63
CA TRP A 48 -22.88 14.27 8.24
C TRP A 48 -23.10 12.85 8.73
N SER A 49 -23.50 12.73 10.03
CA SER A 49 -23.89 11.49 10.66
C SER A 49 -25.40 11.45 10.82
N CYS A 50 -26.01 10.27 10.65
CA CYS A 50 -27.42 10.07 10.96
C CYS A 50 -27.73 10.32 12.45
N VAL A 51 -26.77 10.02 13.33
CA VAL A 51 -26.90 10.24 14.78
C VAL A 51 -27.07 11.72 15.13
N ASP A 52 -26.40 12.61 14.36
CA ASP A 52 -26.46 14.06 14.60
C ASP A 52 -27.56 14.76 13.80
N SER A 53 -28.30 14.04 12.97
CA SER A 53 -29.26 14.60 12.04
C SER A 53 -30.67 14.66 12.65
N PRO A 54 -31.30 15.82 12.75
CA PRO A 54 -32.68 15.93 13.24
C PRO A 54 -33.73 15.35 12.27
N LEU A 55 -33.31 14.93 11.06
CA LEU A 55 -34.17 14.33 10.04
C LEU A 55 -34.17 12.81 10.09
N VAL A 56 -33.31 12.20 10.89
CA VAL A 56 -33.21 10.75 11.04
C VAL A 56 -33.70 10.35 12.41
N SER A 57 -34.58 9.36 12.47
CA SER A 57 -35.12 8.89 13.74
C SER A 57 -34.13 7.97 14.48
N ASP A 58 -34.24 7.95 15.82
CA ASP A 58 -33.44 7.03 16.62
C ASP A 58 -33.76 5.57 16.33
N GLU A 59 -35.02 5.26 15.99
CA GLU A 59 -35.44 3.90 15.61
C GLU A 59 -34.69 3.42 14.37
N PHE A 60 -34.45 4.30 13.39
CA PHE A 60 -33.63 3.94 12.21
C PHE A 60 -32.19 3.59 12.59
N VAL A 61 -31.60 4.41 13.45
CA VAL A 61 -30.22 4.18 13.93
C VAL A 61 -30.13 2.85 14.70
N ASP A 62 -31.13 2.57 15.55
CA ASP A 62 -31.18 1.33 16.34
C ASP A 62 -31.44 0.10 15.45
N GLU A 63 -32.29 0.22 14.43
CA GLU A 63 -32.47 -0.85 13.42
C GLU A 63 -31.15 -1.14 12.67
N MET A 64 -30.45 -0.10 12.25
CA MET A 64 -29.17 -0.25 11.55
C MET A 64 -28.09 -0.86 12.48
N ARG A 65 -28.07 -0.48 13.76
CA ARG A 65 -27.17 -1.05 14.76
C ARG A 65 -27.47 -2.54 15.00
N ALA A 66 -28.75 -2.90 15.12
CA ALA A 66 -29.17 -4.30 15.30
C ALA A 66 -28.90 -5.15 14.05
N ARG A 67 -29.06 -4.56 12.85
CA ARG A 67 -28.91 -5.27 11.57
C ARG A 67 -27.46 -5.52 11.16
N TYR A 68 -26.59 -4.55 11.35
CA TYR A 68 -25.21 -4.57 10.81
C TYR A 68 -24.15 -4.67 11.89
N GLY A 69 -24.48 -4.39 13.15
CA GLY A 69 -23.50 -4.22 14.23
C GLY A 69 -22.84 -2.82 14.19
N GLU A 70 -22.61 -2.25 15.34
CA GLU A 70 -22.08 -0.88 15.49
C GLU A 70 -20.65 -0.72 14.96
N ASP A 71 -19.85 -1.78 15.06
CA ASP A 71 -18.45 -1.82 14.59
C ASP A 71 -18.31 -2.19 13.11
N SER A 72 -19.42 -2.42 12.39
CA SER A 72 -19.38 -2.83 10.99
C SER A 72 -19.10 -1.66 10.04
N ASN A 73 -18.47 -1.95 8.90
CA ASN A 73 -18.30 -0.97 7.84
C ASN A 73 -19.64 -0.43 7.30
N ALA A 74 -20.68 -1.27 7.27
CA ALA A 74 -22.01 -0.86 6.86
C ALA A 74 -22.58 0.22 7.77
N PHE A 75 -22.42 0.08 9.08
CA PHE A 75 -22.86 1.08 10.06
C PHE A 75 -22.03 2.37 9.94
N ARG A 76 -20.70 2.25 9.84
CA ARG A 76 -19.80 3.40 9.66
C ARG A 76 -20.16 4.23 8.42
N ILE A 77 -20.35 3.58 7.27
CA ILE A 77 -20.66 4.26 6.01
C ILE A 77 -22.06 4.88 6.00
N ARG A 78 -23.07 4.11 6.42
CA ARG A 78 -24.47 4.47 6.22
C ARG A 78 -25.05 5.32 7.36
N VAL A 79 -24.52 5.16 8.58
CA VAL A 79 -25.03 5.85 9.77
C VAL A 79 -24.07 6.94 10.22
N LEU A 80 -22.77 6.63 10.33
CA LEU A 80 -21.79 7.60 10.82
C LEU A 80 -21.23 8.50 9.71
N GLY A 81 -21.40 8.16 8.43
CA GLY A 81 -20.79 8.89 7.32
C GLY A 81 -19.27 8.83 7.36
N GLU A 82 -18.72 7.72 7.82
CA GLU A 82 -17.28 7.47 7.96
C GLU A 82 -16.79 6.49 6.90
N PHE A 83 -15.53 6.63 6.49
CA PHE A 83 -14.90 5.66 5.60
C PHE A 83 -14.81 4.29 6.27
N PRO A 84 -14.88 3.19 5.50
CA PRO A 84 -14.75 1.84 6.03
C PRO A 84 -13.38 1.66 6.72
N MET A 85 -13.33 0.81 7.72
CA MET A 85 -12.08 0.37 8.35
C MET A 85 -11.35 -0.64 7.48
N ALA A 86 -12.08 -1.37 6.66
CA ALA A 86 -11.58 -2.25 5.61
C ALA A 86 -12.54 -2.20 4.42
N ASP A 87 -12.05 -2.25 3.18
CA ASP A 87 -12.85 -2.62 2.03
C ASP A 87 -13.02 -4.14 2.04
N ASP A 88 -14.24 -4.65 1.86
CA ASP A 88 -14.51 -6.10 1.80
C ASP A 88 -13.74 -6.78 0.65
N ASP A 89 -13.31 -5.99 -0.34
CA ASP A 89 -12.53 -6.43 -1.49
C ASP A 89 -11.00 -6.29 -1.29
N THR A 90 -10.51 -5.73 -0.16
CA THR A 90 -9.08 -5.57 0.09
C THR A 90 -8.52 -6.66 0.98
N ILE A 91 -7.35 -7.18 0.62
CA ILE A 91 -6.67 -8.20 1.44
C ILE A 91 -6.15 -7.57 2.73
N ILE A 92 -5.58 -6.36 2.64
CA ILE A 92 -4.99 -5.64 3.78
C ILE A 92 -5.83 -4.40 4.09
N PRO A 93 -6.54 -4.38 5.22
CA PRO A 93 -7.30 -3.21 5.65
C PRO A 93 -6.43 -1.98 5.90
N PHE A 94 -6.92 -0.81 5.49
CA PHE A 94 -6.25 0.49 5.64
C PHE A 94 -5.72 0.73 7.06
N HIS A 95 -6.52 0.46 8.10
CA HIS A 95 -6.14 0.70 9.49
C HIS A 95 -4.91 -0.10 9.95
N LEU A 96 -4.65 -1.28 9.34
CA LEU A 96 -3.46 -2.07 9.65
C LEU A 96 -2.20 -1.39 9.14
N VAL A 97 -2.23 -0.86 7.91
CA VAL A 97 -1.10 -0.15 7.29
C VAL A 97 -0.84 1.16 8.01
N GLU A 98 -1.89 1.96 8.24
CA GLU A 98 -1.80 3.22 8.99
C GLU A 98 -1.23 3.00 10.41
N SER A 99 -1.71 1.96 11.11
CA SER A 99 -1.17 1.58 12.42
C SER A 99 0.32 1.21 12.33
N ALA A 100 0.75 0.47 11.30
CA ALA A 100 2.14 0.06 11.12
C ALA A 100 3.08 1.25 10.85
N ILE A 101 2.60 2.27 10.13
CA ILE A 101 3.34 3.52 9.88
C ILE A 101 3.58 4.28 11.20
N ARG A 102 2.57 4.33 12.06
CA ARG A 102 2.62 5.11 13.31
C ARG A 102 3.34 4.42 14.47
N ARG A 103 3.71 3.14 14.34
CA ARG A 103 4.38 2.39 15.42
C ARG A 103 5.78 2.91 15.69
N ASP A 104 6.17 2.96 16.95
CA ASP A 104 7.53 3.20 17.37
C ASP A 104 8.27 1.89 17.60
N ILE A 105 8.74 1.28 16.51
CA ILE A 105 9.53 0.06 16.52
C ILE A 105 10.90 0.40 15.95
N GLN A 106 11.94 0.07 16.69
CA GLN A 106 13.32 0.33 16.31
C GLN A 106 13.93 -0.89 15.63
N VAL A 107 14.88 -0.64 14.74
CA VAL A 107 15.69 -1.70 14.14
C VAL A 107 16.53 -2.38 15.22
N THR A 108 16.50 -3.72 15.24
CA THR A 108 17.36 -4.49 16.12
C THR A 108 18.83 -4.38 15.65
N PRO A 109 19.79 -4.01 16.52
CA PRO A 109 21.17 -3.70 16.11
C PRO A 109 21.86 -4.78 15.28
N ASP A 110 21.57 -6.06 15.53
CA ASP A 110 22.20 -7.20 14.87
C ASP A 110 21.43 -7.70 13.63
N SER A 111 20.34 -7.04 13.23
CA SER A 111 19.58 -7.46 12.07
C SER A 111 20.29 -7.06 10.79
N LYS A 112 20.62 -8.05 9.95
CA LYS A 112 21.05 -7.78 8.59
C LYS A 112 19.85 -7.41 7.72
N PRO A 113 20.00 -6.43 6.81
CA PRO A 113 18.94 -6.08 5.91
C PRO A 113 18.63 -7.21 4.91
N ILE A 114 17.37 -7.25 4.50
CA ILE A 114 16.88 -8.00 3.34
C ILE A 114 16.29 -6.96 2.40
N TRP A 115 16.64 -7.05 1.13
CA TRP A 115 16.08 -6.18 0.11
C TRP A 115 15.07 -6.94 -0.75
N GLY A 116 13.98 -6.28 -1.10
CA GLY A 116 13.00 -6.76 -2.08
C GLY A 116 13.02 -5.86 -3.31
N LEU A 117 13.17 -6.42 -4.49
CA LEU A 117 13.22 -5.69 -5.75
C LEU A 117 12.11 -6.19 -6.67
N ASP A 118 11.21 -5.31 -7.01
CA ASP A 118 10.22 -5.49 -8.07
C ASP A 118 10.69 -4.74 -9.32
N VAL A 119 10.85 -5.43 -10.43
CA VAL A 119 11.46 -4.90 -11.65
C VAL A 119 10.41 -4.62 -12.70
N ALA A 120 10.21 -3.34 -12.99
CA ALA A 120 9.43 -2.90 -14.14
C ALA A 120 10.31 -2.81 -15.40
N ARG A 121 9.71 -3.07 -16.56
CA ARG A 121 10.30 -2.79 -17.87
C ARG A 121 9.86 -1.39 -18.34
N PHE A 122 10.28 -0.99 -19.54
CA PHE A 122 9.85 0.26 -20.16
C PHE A 122 8.32 0.41 -20.16
N GLY A 123 7.83 1.56 -19.66
CA GLY A 123 6.40 1.87 -19.60
C GLY A 123 6.06 2.80 -18.45
N SER A 124 4.79 2.77 -18.03
CA SER A 124 4.27 3.53 -16.90
C SER A 124 4.64 2.94 -15.53
N ASP A 125 5.05 1.67 -15.50
CA ASP A 125 5.32 0.97 -14.26
C ASP A 125 6.69 1.38 -13.69
N LYS A 126 6.79 1.34 -12.36
CA LYS A 126 8.02 1.70 -11.65
C LYS A 126 8.71 0.45 -11.12
N THR A 127 10.02 0.43 -11.21
CA THR A 127 10.83 -0.48 -10.41
C THR A 127 10.85 0.01 -8.97
N ALA A 128 10.70 -0.89 -8.00
CA ALA A 128 10.72 -0.55 -6.59
C ALA A 128 11.73 -1.40 -5.83
N LEU A 129 12.51 -0.75 -4.95
CA LEU A 129 13.46 -1.38 -4.03
C LEU A 129 13.01 -1.12 -2.60
N CYS A 130 12.64 -2.19 -1.89
CA CYS A 130 12.25 -2.16 -0.49
C CYS A 130 13.41 -2.66 0.37
N LYS A 131 13.77 -1.91 1.41
CA LYS A 131 14.83 -2.27 2.37
C LYS A 131 14.21 -2.55 3.74
N ARG A 132 14.40 -3.77 4.25
CA ARG A 132 13.84 -4.23 5.52
C ARG A 132 14.93 -4.74 6.46
N TYR A 133 14.88 -4.32 7.71
CA TYR A 133 15.72 -4.79 8.81
C TYR A 133 14.84 -5.44 9.88
N GLY A 134 14.92 -6.76 10.03
CA GLY A 134 14.02 -7.48 10.92
C GLY A 134 12.55 -7.21 10.58
N ASN A 135 11.80 -6.59 11.50
CA ASN A 135 10.40 -6.22 11.33
C ASN A 135 10.18 -4.75 10.93
N VAL A 136 11.22 -4.03 10.53
CA VAL A 136 11.13 -2.61 10.14
C VAL A 136 11.46 -2.46 8.67
N VAL A 137 10.52 -2.00 7.86
CA VAL A 137 10.80 -1.47 6.52
C VAL A 137 11.28 -0.05 6.70
N THR A 138 12.57 0.17 6.39
CA THR A 138 13.22 1.46 6.62
C THR A 138 13.08 2.40 5.45
N GLU A 139 13.03 1.85 4.24
CA GLU A 139 13.01 2.64 3.01
C GLU A 139 12.35 1.85 1.87
N ILE A 140 11.61 2.56 1.03
CA ILE A 140 11.18 2.10 -0.28
C ILE A 140 11.55 3.20 -1.27
N THR A 141 12.37 2.86 -2.26
CA THR A 141 12.72 3.74 -3.36
C THR A 141 12.13 3.22 -4.65
N SER A 142 11.59 4.10 -5.46
CA SER A 142 11.07 3.73 -6.78
C SER A 142 11.67 4.60 -7.88
N TRP A 143 11.80 4.03 -9.08
CA TRP A 143 12.28 4.74 -10.25
C TRP A 143 11.66 4.19 -11.53
N GLN A 144 11.77 4.94 -12.59
CA GLN A 144 11.17 4.65 -13.90
C GLN A 144 12.17 4.98 -15.03
N GLY A 145 11.98 4.36 -16.18
CA GLY A 145 12.72 4.72 -17.40
C GLY A 145 14.15 4.17 -17.48
N LEU A 146 14.58 3.32 -16.54
CA LEU A 146 15.85 2.60 -16.63
C LEU A 146 15.66 1.25 -17.35
N ASP A 147 16.63 0.86 -18.15
CA ASP A 147 16.71 -0.51 -18.65
C ASP A 147 17.17 -1.49 -17.56
N LEU A 148 17.19 -2.80 -17.89
CA LEU A 148 17.53 -3.83 -16.92
C LEU A 148 18.97 -3.71 -16.42
N MET A 149 19.91 -3.34 -17.29
CA MET A 149 21.32 -3.19 -16.93
C MET A 149 21.56 -1.93 -16.09
N GLN A 150 20.86 -0.84 -16.41
CA GLN A 150 20.86 0.38 -15.61
C GLN A 150 20.24 0.13 -14.23
N THR A 151 19.15 -0.65 -14.16
CA THR A 151 18.53 -1.08 -12.89
C THR A 151 19.52 -1.90 -12.06
N VAL A 152 20.20 -2.89 -12.65
CA VAL A 152 21.27 -3.65 -11.99
C VAL A 152 22.37 -2.73 -11.50
N GLY A 153 22.85 -1.80 -12.34
CA GLY A 153 23.89 -0.84 -11.98
C GLY A 153 23.51 0.02 -10.77
N ARG A 154 22.25 0.48 -10.72
CA ARG A 154 21.72 1.25 -9.58
C ARG A 154 21.69 0.42 -8.30
N VAL A 155 21.15 -0.80 -8.34
CA VAL A 155 21.08 -1.69 -7.17
C VAL A 155 22.50 -2.05 -6.68
N MET A 156 23.43 -2.32 -7.61
CA MET A 156 24.84 -2.60 -7.25
C MET A 156 25.54 -1.38 -6.64
N ALA A 157 25.31 -0.18 -7.18
CA ALA A 157 25.88 1.04 -6.60
C ALA A 157 25.42 1.25 -5.16
N GLU A 158 24.14 1.01 -4.86
CA GLU A 158 23.62 1.06 -3.49
C GLU A 158 24.22 -0.05 -2.62
N TYR A 159 24.35 -1.27 -3.14
CA TYR A 159 24.94 -2.41 -2.43
C TYR A 159 26.43 -2.18 -2.10
N GLU A 160 27.21 -1.75 -3.06
CA GLU A 160 28.66 -1.52 -2.91
C GLU A 160 28.97 -0.30 -2.07
N GLY A 161 28.10 0.71 -2.10
CA GLY A 161 28.21 1.92 -1.26
C GLY A 161 28.07 1.65 0.23
N LEU A 162 27.55 0.49 0.62
CA LEU A 162 27.43 0.10 2.03
C LEU A 162 28.71 -0.60 2.53
N SER A 163 29.04 -0.36 3.82
CA SER A 163 30.06 -1.16 4.50
C SER A 163 29.63 -2.64 4.52
N PRO A 164 30.57 -3.61 4.51
CA PRO A 164 30.23 -5.04 4.45
C PRO A 164 29.27 -5.52 5.54
N SER A 165 29.29 -4.91 6.72
CA SER A 165 28.39 -5.22 7.83
C SER A 165 26.96 -4.74 7.61
N MET A 166 26.76 -3.72 6.78
CA MET A 166 25.47 -3.10 6.48
C MET A 166 24.84 -3.64 5.18
N ARG A 167 25.59 -4.45 4.43
CA ARG A 167 25.07 -5.05 3.19
C ARG A 167 23.95 -6.03 3.45
N PRO A 168 22.92 -6.11 2.58
CA PRO A 168 21.86 -7.08 2.72
C PRO A 168 22.41 -8.50 2.72
N SER A 169 21.82 -9.32 3.58
CA SER A 169 22.08 -10.76 3.58
C SER A 169 21.47 -11.44 2.36
N GLU A 170 20.43 -10.86 1.78
CA GLU A 170 19.71 -11.38 0.62
C GLU A 170 19.01 -10.25 -0.13
N ILE A 171 18.99 -10.33 -1.47
CA ILE A 171 18.20 -9.49 -2.37
C ILE A 171 17.19 -10.40 -3.06
N LEU A 172 15.92 -10.24 -2.74
CA LEU A 172 14.81 -11.00 -3.31
C LEU A 172 14.26 -10.25 -4.53
N VAL A 173 14.18 -10.88 -5.67
CA VAL A 173 13.72 -10.27 -6.92
C VAL A 173 12.56 -11.07 -7.48
N ASP A 174 11.42 -10.43 -7.82
CA ASP A 174 10.40 -11.12 -8.60
C ASP A 174 10.99 -11.51 -9.95
N SER A 175 11.14 -12.81 -10.17
CA SER A 175 11.79 -13.38 -11.37
C SER A 175 10.83 -13.60 -12.54
N ILE A 176 9.52 -13.29 -12.37
CA ILE A 176 8.56 -13.41 -13.48
C ILE A 176 8.86 -12.36 -14.55
N GLY A 177 8.84 -12.78 -15.78
CA GLY A 177 9.07 -11.90 -16.92
C GLY A 177 10.51 -11.36 -16.97
N VAL A 178 10.69 -10.06 -16.78
CA VAL A 178 12.00 -9.39 -16.98
C VAL A 178 12.95 -9.52 -15.79
N GLY A 179 12.45 -9.83 -14.61
CA GLY A 179 13.26 -9.92 -13.39
C GLY A 179 14.31 -11.03 -13.42
N GLY A 180 14.10 -12.11 -14.19
CA GLY A 180 15.06 -13.19 -14.35
C GLY A 180 16.43 -12.71 -14.84
N GLY A 181 16.48 -11.82 -15.84
CA GLY A 181 17.73 -11.24 -16.34
C GLY A 181 18.45 -10.36 -15.31
N VAL A 182 17.69 -9.67 -14.44
CA VAL A 182 18.26 -8.90 -13.33
C VAL A 182 18.87 -9.81 -12.28
N VAL A 183 18.20 -10.92 -11.95
CA VAL A 183 18.73 -11.94 -11.02
C VAL A 183 20.05 -12.50 -11.50
N ASP A 184 20.12 -12.91 -12.76
CA ASP A 184 21.34 -13.50 -13.32
C ASP A 184 22.49 -12.51 -13.31
N ARG A 185 22.24 -11.25 -13.69
CA ARG A 185 23.29 -10.24 -13.73
C ARG A 185 23.75 -9.81 -12.33
N LEU A 186 22.85 -9.66 -11.36
CA LEU A 186 23.24 -9.38 -9.97
C LEU A 186 24.08 -10.51 -9.38
N ARG A 187 23.76 -11.78 -9.73
CA ARG A 187 24.52 -12.96 -9.29
C ARG A 187 25.93 -12.96 -9.88
N GLU A 188 26.07 -12.67 -11.17
CA GLU A 188 27.39 -12.54 -11.84
C GLU A 188 28.27 -11.48 -11.17
N LEU A 189 27.67 -10.38 -10.69
CA LEU A 189 28.36 -9.30 -9.98
C LEU A 189 28.63 -9.61 -8.50
N GLY A 190 28.27 -10.82 -8.02
CA GLY A 190 28.54 -11.27 -6.66
C GLY A 190 27.58 -10.77 -5.60
N ALA A 191 26.42 -10.22 -5.97
CA ALA A 191 25.38 -9.86 -5.02
C ALA A 191 24.65 -11.11 -4.47
N PRO A 192 24.21 -11.11 -3.19
CA PRO A 192 23.48 -12.23 -2.60
C PRO A 192 22.01 -12.25 -3.06
N VAL A 193 21.79 -12.51 -4.34
CA VAL A 193 20.47 -12.42 -4.99
C VAL A 193 19.78 -13.77 -5.08
N ARG A 194 18.47 -13.77 -4.85
CA ARG A 194 17.57 -14.89 -5.09
C ARG A 194 16.35 -14.44 -5.88
N GLY A 195 16.08 -15.12 -7.01
CA GLY A 195 14.84 -14.96 -7.75
C GLY A 195 13.68 -15.65 -7.06
N ILE A 196 12.54 -14.98 -7.00
CA ILE A 196 11.27 -15.48 -6.45
C ILE A 196 10.26 -15.54 -7.60
N ASN A 197 9.78 -16.73 -7.90
CA ASN A 197 8.68 -16.89 -8.85
C ASN A 197 7.35 -16.91 -8.09
N VAL A 198 6.66 -15.77 -8.03
CA VAL A 198 5.39 -15.65 -7.29
C VAL A 198 4.23 -16.44 -7.90
N GLY A 199 4.42 -16.99 -9.11
CA GLY A 199 3.47 -17.91 -9.75
C GLY A 199 3.61 -19.36 -9.31
N GLU A 200 4.68 -19.73 -8.57
CA GLU A 200 4.90 -21.08 -8.08
C GLU A 200 3.85 -21.54 -7.06
N ALA A 201 3.84 -22.84 -6.80
CA ALA A 201 3.00 -23.43 -5.76
C ALA A 201 3.35 -22.79 -4.39
N PRO A 202 2.34 -22.51 -3.57
CA PRO A 202 2.56 -21.96 -2.25
C PRO A 202 3.22 -22.99 -1.33
N ALA A 203 3.95 -22.54 -0.33
CA ALA A 203 4.51 -23.42 0.69
C ALA A 203 3.40 -24.11 1.50
N MET A 204 2.23 -23.45 1.64
CA MET A 204 1.01 -23.98 2.28
C MET A 204 -0.02 -24.36 1.21
N GLY A 205 0.29 -25.39 0.43
CA GLY A 205 -0.41 -25.78 -0.80
C GLY A 205 -1.92 -26.03 -0.71
N ASN A 206 -2.46 -26.28 0.50
CA ASN A 206 -3.89 -26.48 0.70
C ASN A 206 -4.65 -25.19 1.11
N THR A 207 -3.94 -24.08 1.32
CA THR A 207 -4.50 -22.84 1.87
C THR A 207 -4.56 -21.74 0.81
N TYR A 208 -3.55 -21.66 -0.06
CA TYR A 208 -3.41 -20.60 -1.04
C TYR A 208 -3.32 -21.15 -2.47
N MET A 209 -3.79 -20.38 -3.43
CA MET A 209 -3.79 -20.79 -4.84
C MET A 209 -2.37 -20.77 -5.45
N ASN A 210 -1.53 -19.83 -5.04
CA ASN A 210 -0.15 -19.66 -5.50
C ASN A 210 0.66 -18.89 -4.45
N LEU A 211 1.98 -18.79 -4.67
CA LEU A 211 2.89 -18.08 -3.77
C LEU A 211 2.52 -16.60 -3.63
N ARG A 212 2.03 -15.94 -4.69
CA ARG A 212 1.58 -14.53 -4.62
C ARG A 212 0.48 -14.35 -3.60
N ALA A 213 -0.55 -15.19 -3.65
CA ALA A 213 -1.64 -15.15 -2.66
C ALA A 213 -1.11 -15.40 -1.24
N GLU A 214 -0.24 -16.40 -1.06
CA GLU A 214 0.37 -16.68 0.24
C GLU A 214 1.14 -15.47 0.78
N LEU A 215 1.94 -14.79 -0.04
CA LEU A 215 2.72 -13.62 0.39
C LEU A 215 1.82 -12.46 0.82
N TRP A 216 0.73 -12.20 0.10
CA TRP A 216 -0.24 -11.16 0.49
C TRP A 216 -0.90 -11.45 1.84
N PHE A 217 -1.39 -12.69 2.06
CA PHE A 217 -2.00 -13.05 3.33
C PHE A 217 -0.99 -13.11 4.49
N LYS A 218 0.26 -13.52 4.22
CA LYS A 218 1.33 -13.45 5.23
C LYS A 218 1.69 -12.02 5.58
N THR A 219 1.68 -11.10 4.61
CA THR A 219 1.87 -9.67 4.86
C THR A 219 0.75 -9.11 5.73
N LYS A 220 -0.51 -9.50 5.47
CA LYS A 220 -1.64 -9.15 6.35
C LYS A 220 -1.40 -9.65 7.77
N GLY A 221 -1.09 -10.94 7.97
CA GLY A 221 -0.80 -11.51 9.29
C GLY A 221 0.35 -10.79 10.00
N TRP A 222 1.42 -10.45 9.26
CA TRP A 222 2.55 -9.68 9.80
C TRP A 222 2.14 -8.28 10.29
N LEU A 223 1.20 -7.62 9.61
CA LEU A 223 0.63 -6.34 10.04
C LEU A 223 -0.28 -6.50 11.26
N GLU A 224 -1.09 -7.58 11.30
CA GLU A 224 -1.99 -7.93 12.41
C GLU A 224 -1.23 -8.25 13.70
N ASP A 225 -0.07 -8.88 13.62
CA ASP A 225 0.82 -9.18 14.76
C ASP A 225 1.34 -7.92 15.47
N ARG A 226 1.18 -6.74 14.86
CA ARG A 226 1.56 -5.43 15.39
C ARG A 226 3.03 -5.29 15.78
N SER A 227 3.89 -6.20 15.35
CA SER A 227 5.34 -6.20 15.64
C SER A 227 6.17 -5.55 14.55
N CYS A 228 5.56 -4.96 13.51
CA CYS A 228 6.23 -4.40 12.36
C CYS A 228 6.02 -2.89 12.23
N LYS A 229 6.94 -2.24 11.52
CA LYS A 229 6.88 -0.82 11.15
C LYS A 229 7.06 -0.63 9.64
N LEU A 230 6.24 0.25 9.08
CA LEU A 230 6.35 0.70 7.69
C LEU A 230 6.82 2.16 7.64
N PRO A 231 7.48 2.60 6.56
CA PRO A 231 7.79 3.99 6.35
C PRO A 231 6.52 4.82 6.15
N ASN A 232 6.59 6.10 6.43
CA ASN A 232 5.50 7.03 6.14
C ASN A 232 5.54 7.40 4.65
N ASP A 233 4.90 6.59 3.83
CA ASP A 233 4.84 6.70 2.38
C ASP A 233 3.39 6.56 1.91
N ASP A 234 2.85 7.65 1.33
CA ASP A 234 1.45 7.71 0.89
C ASP A 234 1.20 6.80 -0.32
N GLN A 235 2.19 6.58 -1.19
CA GLN A 235 2.08 5.67 -2.31
C GLN A 235 1.99 4.23 -1.82
N LEU A 236 2.87 3.83 -0.90
CA LEU A 236 2.83 2.51 -0.28
C LEU A 236 1.48 2.25 0.41
N LEU A 237 0.97 3.24 1.15
CA LEU A 237 -0.33 3.16 1.81
C LEU A 237 -1.45 2.89 0.80
N ALA A 238 -1.46 3.64 -0.31
CA ALA A 238 -2.49 3.52 -1.34
C ALA A 238 -2.40 2.19 -2.14
N GLU A 239 -1.20 1.66 -2.33
CA GLU A 239 -0.99 0.41 -3.07
C GLU A 239 -1.25 -0.85 -2.22
N LEU A 240 -1.11 -0.76 -0.91
CA LEU A 240 -1.37 -1.88 0.00
C LEU A 240 -2.85 -2.02 0.38
N THR A 241 -3.65 -0.97 0.26
CA THR A 241 -5.04 -0.89 0.70
C THR A 241 -5.99 -0.61 -0.45
#